data_f9fa9df94f163eac1b2086a639e29319
#
_entry.id   f9fa9df94f163eac1b2086a639e29319
#
_cell.length_a   1.000
_cell.length_b   1.000
_cell.length_c   1.000
_cell.angle_alpha   90.00
_cell.angle_beta   90.00
_cell.angle_gamma   90.00
#
_symmetry.space_group_name_H-M   'P 1'
#
loop_
_entity.id
_entity.type
_entity.pdbx_description
1 polymer ?
#
loop_
_entity_poly.entity_id
_entity_poly.type
_entity_poly.pdbx_seq_one_letter_code
_entity_poly.pdbx_strand_id
1 'polypeptide(L)'
;MFFALSVAKGNTPSVKIPGWHQRLLASTRGKILALLRTESRTVNELAKALELTDNAVRSHLTSLERDGLIQQAGVRRGFRKPHVLYSLSAEAEYLFQTAYGALLRHALTVFGGRLSPQDLQASLRAIGRTVAKDHSDQVKDKLPAERIEYAVNVLKTLGGDVTLQESDGKRRIVGNGCALSAVTAHHPEACLIAEALLSEIVG
;
A
#
# COMPACT_ATOMS: atom_id res chain seq x y z
N MET A 1 -3.26 21.19 21.03
CA MET A 1 -2.95 21.43 19.62
C MET A 1 -3.97 20.67 18.78
N PHE A 2 -4.95 21.34 18.17
CA PHE A 2 -6.01 20.66 17.42
C PHE A 2 -5.52 20.36 15.99
N PHE A 3 -5.33 19.10 15.65
CA PHE A 3 -5.15 18.67 14.28
C PHE A 3 -6.52 18.55 13.61
N ALA A 4 -6.84 19.48 12.72
CA ALA A 4 -8.01 19.34 11.87
C ALA A 4 -7.57 18.59 10.58
N LEU A 5 -7.89 17.31 10.48
CA LEU A 5 -7.86 16.60 9.20
C LEU A 5 -9.04 17.12 8.37
N SER A 6 -8.76 18.08 7.48
CA SER A 6 -9.73 18.52 6.49
C SER A 6 -9.63 17.61 5.27
N VAL A 7 -10.51 16.65 5.18
CA VAL A 7 -10.75 15.91 3.94
C VAL A 7 -11.62 16.79 3.06
N ALA A 8 -11.07 17.27 1.95
CA ALA A 8 -11.89 17.92 0.93
C ALA A 8 -13.00 16.96 0.51
N LYS A 9 -14.26 17.40 0.59
CA LYS A 9 -15.43 16.64 0.11
C LYS A 9 -15.35 16.53 -1.42
N GLY A 10 -14.55 15.59 -1.90
CA GLY A 10 -14.51 15.15 -3.28
C GLY A 10 -15.33 13.87 -3.39
N ASN A 11 -16.22 13.85 -4.34
CA ASN A 11 -17.08 12.78 -4.81
C ASN A 11 -16.49 11.40 -4.51
N THR A 12 -17.13 10.60 -3.64
CA THR A 12 -16.71 9.26 -3.25
C THR A 12 -16.83 8.31 -4.44
N PRO A 13 -15.72 7.88 -5.08
CA PRO A 13 -15.83 6.80 -6.04
C PRO A 13 -15.99 5.50 -5.26
N SER A 14 -16.99 4.69 -5.63
CA SER A 14 -16.94 3.25 -5.33
C SER A 14 -15.51 2.76 -5.64
N VAL A 15 -14.94 1.87 -4.82
CA VAL A 15 -13.61 1.33 -5.03
C VAL A 15 -13.59 0.61 -6.37
N LYS A 16 -13.48 1.38 -7.43
CA LYS A 16 -13.03 0.90 -8.72
C LYS A 16 -11.53 0.75 -8.55
N ILE A 17 -11.04 -0.49 -8.57
CA ILE A 17 -9.62 -0.75 -8.82
C ILE A 17 -9.21 0.23 -9.91
N PRO A 18 -8.20 1.09 -9.69
CA PRO A 18 -7.85 2.12 -10.66
C PRO A 18 -7.71 1.47 -12.04
N GLY A 19 -8.31 2.05 -13.07
CA GLY A 19 -8.35 1.45 -14.40
C GLY A 19 -6.95 1.16 -14.97
N TRP A 20 -5.90 1.84 -14.47
CA TRP A 20 -4.50 1.53 -14.77
C TRP A 20 -4.07 0.17 -14.20
N HIS A 21 -4.50 -0.17 -12.97
CA HIS A 21 -4.19 -1.43 -12.31
C HIS A 21 -4.83 -2.62 -13.06
N GLN A 22 -6.09 -2.50 -13.45
CA GLN A 22 -6.75 -3.51 -14.28
C GLN A 22 -6.06 -3.66 -15.63
N ARG A 23 -5.68 -2.53 -16.28
CA ARG A 23 -4.93 -2.56 -17.54
C ARG A 23 -3.54 -3.16 -17.37
N LEU A 24 -2.86 -2.86 -16.26
CA LEU A 24 -1.57 -3.47 -15.95
C LEU A 24 -1.71 -4.99 -15.84
N LEU A 25 -2.63 -5.48 -15.02
CA LEU A 25 -2.83 -6.93 -14.82
C LEU A 25 -3.30 -7.65 -16.09
N ALA A 26 -4.05 -6.99 -16.95
CA ALA A 26 -4.47 -7.53 -18.25
C ALA A 26 -3.35 -7.52 -19.31
N SER A 27 -2.29 -6.73 -19.11
CA SER A 27 -1.17 -6.62 -20.03
C SER A 27 -0.23 -7.82 -19.95
N THR A 28 0.67 -7.96 -20.93
CA THR A 28 1.76 -8.96 -20.90
C THR A 28 2.62 -8.83 -19.64
N ARG A 29 2.90 -7.60 -19.20
CA ARG A 29 3.62 -7.36 -17.93
C ARG A 29 2.88 -7.92 -16.73
N GLY A 30 1.56 -7.69 -16.66
CA GLY A 30 0.73 -8.24 -15.60
C GLY A 30 0.67 -9.76 -15.60
N LYS A 31 0.62 -10.38 -16.77
CA LYS A 31 0.67 -11.84 -16.91
C LYS A 31 2.02 -12.40 -16.43
N ILE A 32 3.13 -11.73 -16.72
CA ILE A 32 4.46 -12.10 -16.19
C ILE A 32 4.45 -12.01 -14.66
N LEU A 33 3.98 -10.91 -14.08
CA LEU A 33 3.89 -10.74 -12.62
C LEU A 33 3.02 -11.82 -11.98
N ALA A 34 1.88 -12.16 -12.59
CA ALA A 34 1.00 -13.22 -12.09
C ALA A 34 1.67 -14.61 -12.09
N LEU A 35 2.45 -14.92 -13.12
CA LEU A 35 3.23 -16.17 -13.18
C LEU A 35 4.33 -16.19 -12.13
N LEU A 36 5.07 -15.08 -11.96
CA LEU A 36 6.14 -14.96 -10.98
C LEU A 36 5.65 -14.93 -9.52
N ARG A 37 4.38 -14.59 -9.31
CA ARG A 37 3.74 -14.67 -8.00
C ARG A 37 3.60 -16.10 -7.49
N THR A 38 3.44 -17.05 -8.38
CA THR A 38 3.28 -18.47 -8.01
C THR A 38 4.61 -19.16 -7.74
N GLU A 39 5.63 -18.84 -8.53
CA GLU A 39 6.97 -19.40 -8.40
C GLU A 39 7.99 -18.59 -9.22
N SER A 40 9.28 -18.70 -8.84
CA SER A 40 10.38 -18.11 -9.62
C SER A 40 10.55 -18.83 -10.95
N ARG A 41 10.69 -18.08 -12.04
CA ARG A 41 10.78 -18.61 -13.41
C ARG A 41 11.94 -18.02 -14.18
N THR A 42 12.42 -18.79 -15.16
CA THR A 42 13.42 -18.38 -16.14
C THR A 42 12.74 -17.69 -17.33
N VAL A 43 13.53 -16.98 -18.16
CA VAL A 43 13.06 -16.37 -19.42
C VAL A 43 12.35 -17.40 -20.30
N ASN A 44 12.95 -18.58 -20.49
CA ASN A 44 12.39 -19.62 -21.37
C ASN A 44 11.05 -20.17 -20.85
N GLU A 45 10.90 -20.34 -19.54
CA GLU A 45 9.63 -20.78 -18.94
C GLU A 45 8.52 -19.73 -19.10
N LEU A 46 8.86 -18.46 -18.93
CA LEU A 46 7.92 -17.37 -19.18
C LEU A 46 7.55 -17.23 -20.66
N ALA A 47 8.54 -17.35 -21.55
CA ALA A 47 8.34 -17.31 -22.99
C ALA A 47 7.37 -18.43 -23.46
N LYS A 48 7.60 -19.65 -22.97
CA LYS A 48 6.73 -20.78 -23.24
C LYS A 48 5.31 -20.59 -22.68
N ALA A 49 5.20 -20.13 -21.43
CA ALA A 49 3.90 -19.95 -20.77
C ALA A 49 3.04 -18.85 -21.41
N LEU A 50 3.66 -17.84 -22.03
CA LEU A 50 2.99 -16.69 -22.62
C LEU A 50 2.93 -16.74 -24.15
N GLU A 51 3.52 -17.76 -24.77
CA GLU A 51 3.64 -17.92 -26.22
C GLU A 51 4.37 -16.71 -26.87
N LEU A 52 5.44 -16.26 -26.19
CA LEU A 52 6.27 -15.14 -26.62
C LEU A 52 7.68 -15.60 -26.97
N THR A 53 8.43 -14.75 -27.68
CA THR A 53 9.86 -14.96 -27.89
C THR A 53 10.65 -14.59 -26.64
N ASP A 54 11.81 -15.24 -26.43
CA ASP A 54 12.75 -14.92 -25.33
C ASP A 54 13.12 -13.43 -25.30
N ASN A 55 13.30 -12.82 -26.48
CA ASN A 55 13.66 -11.40 -26.57
C ASN A 55 12.52 -10.48 -26.10
N ALA A 56 11.28 -10.80 -26.45
CA ALA A 56 10.11 -10.06 -25.98
C ALA A 56 9.99 -10.16 -24.43
N VAL A 57 10.17 -11.36 -23.88
CA VAL A 57 10.16 -11.57 -22.43
C VAL A 57 11.29 -10.80 -21.75
N ARG A 58 12.52 -10.83 -22.30
CA ARG A 58 13.64 -10.07 -21.74
C ARG A 58 13.36 -8.57 -21.68
N SER A 59 12.76 -8.01 -22.74
CA SER A 59 12.38 -6.59 -22.75
C SER A 59 11.40 -6.25 -21.65
N HIS A 60 10.38 -7.10 -21.43
CA HIS A 60 9.44 -6.92 -20.34
C HIS A 60 10.09 -7.07 -18.96
N LEU A 61 10.96 -8.08 -18.78
CA LEU A 61 11.66 -8.29 -17.51
C LEU A 61 12.58 -7.12 -17.18
N THR A 62 13.36 -6.60 -18.15
CA THR A 62 14.19 -5.40 -17.93
C THR A 62 13.36 -4.20 -17.47
N SER A 63 12.19 -3.99 -18.09
CA SER A 63 11.30 -2.90 -17.66
C SER A 63 10.73 -3.15 -16.27
N LEU A 64 10.28 -4.37 -15.94
CA LEU A 64 9.73 -4.72 -14.64
C LEU A 64 10.77 -4.65 -13.52
N GLU A 65 12.01 -5.05 -13.81
CA GLU A 65 13.15 -4.98 -12.87
C GLU A 65 13.54 -3.52 -12.59
N ARG A 66 13.62 -2.68 -13.63
CA ARG A 66 13.81 -1.22 -13.48
C ARG A 66 12.71 -0.56 -12.66
N ASP A 67 11.47 -0.99 -12.83
CA ASP A 67 10.32 -0.48 -12.10
C ASP A 67 10.20 -1.08 -10.68
N GLY A 68 11.17 -1.92 -10.25
CA GLY A 68 11.22 -2.53 -8.92
C GLY A 68 10.16 -3.61 -8.66
N LEU A 69 9.51 -4.12 -9.70
CA LEU A 69 8.41 -5.08 -9.56
C LEU A 69 8.87 -6.55 -9.55
N ILE A 70 10.07 -6.82 -10.03
CA ILE A 70 10.70 -8.14 -10.01
C ILE A 70 12.16 -8.02 -9.62
N GLN A 71 12.73 -9.13 -9.19
CA GLN A 71 14.15 -9.25 -8.85
C GLN A 71 14.73 -10.57 -9.37
N GLN A 72 16.05 -10.62 -9.50
CA GLN A 72 16.76 -11.86 -9.78
C GLN A 72 16.87 -12.69 -8.49
N ALA A 73 16.31 -13.90 -8.52
CA ALA A 73 16.23 -14.81 -7.37
C ALA A 73 17.33 -15.90 -7.38
N GLY A 74 18.30 -15.78 -8.27
CA GLY A 74 19.38 -16.74 -8.40
C GLY A 74 19.51 -17.31 -9.81
N VAL A 75 20.17 -18.46 -9.90
CA VAL A 75 20.50 -19.10 -11.17
C VAL A 75 20.17 -20.59 -11.09
N ARG A 76 19.45 -21.10 -12.08
CA ARG A 76 19.19 -22.53 -12.23
C ARG A 76 20.20 -23.13 -13.21
N ARG A 77 20.84 -24.22 -12.85
CA ARG A 77 21.73 -24.95 -13.78
C ARG A 77 20.90 -25.50 -14.96
N GLY A 78 21.28 -25.10 -16.16
CA GLY A 78 20.77 -25.65 -17.40
C GLY A 78 21.79 -26.61 -18.05
N PHE A 79 21.35 -27.36 -19.07
CA PHE A 79 22.22 -28.34 -19.75
C PHE A 79 23.45 -27.70 -20.44
N ARG A 80 23.29 -26.48 -21.00
CA ARG A 80 24.39 -25.78 -21.71
C ARG A 80 24.81 -24.48 -21.04
N LYS A 81 23.85 -23.75 -20.45
CA LYS A 81 24.10 -22.44 -19.83
C LYS A 81 23.24 -22.31 -18.56
N PRO A 82 23.74 -21.61 -17.55
CA PRO A 82 22.91 -21.24 -16.41
C PRO A 82 21.81 -20.27 -16.84
N HIS A 83 20.63 -20.43 -16.26
CA HIS A 83 19.45 -19.58 -16.51
C HIS A 83 19.14 -18.76 -15.28
N VAL A 84 19.08 -17.44 -15.46
CA VAL A 84 18.65 -16.53 -14.37
C VAL A 84 17.20 -16.81 -14.03
N LEU A 85 16.92 -16.93 -12.72
CA LEU A 85 15.59 -17.00 -12.16
C LEU A 85 15.13 -15.61 -11.78
N TYR A 86 13.90 -15.30 -12.10
CA TYR A 86 13.22 -14.08 -11.69
C TYR A 86 12.11 -14.41 -10.72
N SER A 87 11.91 -13.57 -9.72
CA SER A 87 10.81 -13.63 -8.76
C SER A 87 10.11 -12.29 -8.65
N LEU A 88 8.90 -12.32 -8.13
CA LEU A 88 8.20 -11.11 -7.73
C LEU A 88 8.99 -10.41 -6.60
N SER A 89 9.02 -9.08 -6.59
CA SER A 89 9.53 -8.32 -5.45
C SER A 89 8.48 -8.22 -4.34
N ALA A 90 8.89 -7.90 -3.12
CA ALA A 90 7.97 -7.67 -2.01
C ALA A 90 7.01 -6.51 -2.33
N GLU A 91 7.51 -5.47 -2.97
CA GLU A 91 6.72 -4.30 -3.37
C GLU A 91 5.65 -4.65 -4.40
N ALA A 92 5.96 -5.54 -5.35
CA ALA A 92 5.00 -5.96 -6.36
C ALA A 92 3.89 -6.87 -5.80
N GLU A 93 4.12 -7.56 -4.68
CA GLU A 93 3.07 -8.36 -4.03
C GLU A 93 1.88 -7.49 -3.62
N TYR A 94 2.11 -6.22 -3.24
CA TYR A 94 1.04 -5.27 -2.91
C TYR A 94 0.09 -4.98 -4.09
N LEU A 95 0.54 -5.14 -5.33
CA LEU A 95 -0.32 -4.98 -6.51
C LEU A 95 -1.44 -6.03 -6.58
N PHE A 96 -1.28 -7.17 -5.90
CA PHE A 96 -2.25 -8.26 -5.88
C PHE A 96 -3.14 -8.25 -4.63
N GLN A 97 -2.86 -7.38 -3.67
CA GLN A 97 -3.56 -7.32 -2.39
C GLN A 97 -4.80 -6.42 -2.45
N THR A 98 -5.77 -6.74 -3.29
CA THR A 98 -6.98 -5.90 -3.50
C THR A 98 -8.11 -6.18 -2.49
N ALA A 99 -8.02 -7.25 -1.70
CA ALA A 99 -9.12 -7.69 -0.84
C ALA A 99 -9.18 -7.03 0.54
N TYR A 100 -8.08 -6.45 1.04
CA TYR A 100 -8.02 -5.98 2.43
C TYR A 100 -9.00 -4.85 2.74
N GLY A 101 -9.22 -3.92 1.83
CA GLY A 101 -10.21 -2.85 2.01
C GLY A 101 -11.63 -3.41 2.15
N ALA A 102 -11.99 -4.40 1.32
CA ALA A 102 -13.30 -5.04 1.40
C ALA A 102 -13.46 -5.86 2.70
N LEU A 103 -12.43 -6.62 3.08
CA LEU A 103 -12.43 -7.40 4.32
C LEU A 103 -12.54 -6.49 5.55
N LEU A 104 -11.78 -5.40 5.59
CA LEU A 104 -11.84 -4.42 6.69
C LEU A 104 -13.23 -3.77 6.78
N ARG A 105 -13.84 -3.40 5.65
CA ARG A 105 -15.21 -2.88 5.62
C ARG A 105 -16.20 -3.87 6.25
N HIS A 106 -16.16 -5.14 5.84
CA HIS A 106 -17.05 -6.15 6.41
C HIS A 106 -16.76 -6.41 7.89
N ALA A 107 -15.50 -6.42 8.31
CA ALA A 107 -15.12 -6.53 9.71
C ALA A 107 -15.72 -5.39 10.54
N LEU A 108 -15.62 -4.14 10.08
CA LEU A 108 -16.20 -2.99 10.78
C LEU A 108 -17.73 -3.04 10.81
N THR A 109 -18.38 -3.52 9.74
CA THR A 109 -19.84 -3.75 9.75
C THR A 109 -20.24 -4.75 10.84
N VAL A 110 -19.52 -5.86 10.97
CA VAL A 110 -19.77 -6.88 11.98
C VAL A 110 -19.49 -6.33 13.39
N PHE A 111 -18.39 -5.63 13.59
CA PHE A 111 -18.04 -5.04 14.89
C PHE A 111 -19.02 -3.92 15.30
N GLY A 112 -19.42 -3.07 14.36
CA GLY A 112 -20.40 -2.01 14.61
C GLY A 112 -21.80 -2.56 15.02
N GLY A 113 -22.13 -3.77 14.56
CA GLY A 113 -23.37 -4.46 15.01
C GLY A 113 -23.24 -5.18 16.36
N ARG A 114 -22.04 -5.31 16.93
CA ARG A 114 -21.77 -6.05 18.18
C ARG A 114 -21.24 -5.20 19.31
N LEU A 115 -20.54 -4.12 19.02
CA LEU A 115 -19.93 -3.22 20.00
C LEU A 115 -20.80 -1.97 20.18
N SER A 116 -20.72 -1.37 21.35
CA SER A 116 -21.26 -0.01 21.53
C SER A 116 -20.47 0.97 20.65
N PRO A 117 -21.06 2.11 20.25
CA PRO A 117 -20.33 3.13 19.50
C PRO A 117 -19.04 3.59 20.19
N GLN A 118 -19.04 3.67 21.52
CA GLN A 118 -17.89 4.04 22.34
C GLN A 118 -16.79 2.96 22.28
N ASP A 119 -17.16 1.69 22.41
CA ASP A 119 -16.20 0.58 22.36
C ASP A 119 -15.60 0.42 20.96
N LEU A 120 -16.39 0.61 19.91
CA LEU A 120 -15.90 0.61 18.53
C LEU A 120 -14.86 1.73 18.32
N GLN A 121 -15.17 2.96 18.73
CA GLN A 121 -14.25 4.08 18.62
C GLN A 121 -12.98 3.85 19.44
N ALA A 122 -13.10 3.34 20.68
CA ALA A 122 -11.95 2.99 21.52
C ALA A 122 -11.05 1.94 20.85
N SER A 123 -11.66 0.93 20.23
CA SER A 123 -10.96 -0.12 19.50
C SER A 123 -10.23 0.42 18.27
N LEU A 124 -10.86 1.30 17.49
CA LEU A 124 -10.23 1.93 16.32
C LEU A 124 -9.04 2.82 16.72
N ARG A 125 -9.16 3.60 17.80
CA ARG A 125 -8.03 4.36 18.33
C ARG A 125 -6.92 3.45 18.86
N ALA A 126 -7.27 2.31 19.46
CA ALA A 126 -6.28 1.32 19.92
C ALA A 126 -5.49 0.73 18.73
N ILE A 127 -6.15 0.45 17.60
CA ILE A 127 -5.48 0.02 16.37
C ILE A 127 -4.45 1.08 15.92
N GLY A 128 -4.86 2.35 15.84
CA GLY A 128 -3.95 3.43 15.46
C GLY A 128 -2.73 3.53 16.37
N ARG A 129 -2.93 3.45 17.69
CA ARG A 129 -1.83 3.41 18.67
C ARG A 129 -0.94 2.18 18.51
N THR A 130 -1.51 1.03 18.18
CA THR A 130 -0.74 -0.20 17.96
C THR A 130 0.17 -0.05 16.73
N VAL A 131 -0.34 0.48 15.63
CA VAL A 131 0.47 0.78 14.44
C VAL A 131 1.57 1.81 14.77
N ALA A 132 1.27 2.83 15.58
CA ALA A 132 2.27 3.83 15.99
C ALA A 132 3.43 3.23 16.77
N LYS A 133 3.20 2.17 17.56
CA LYS A 133 4.26 1.48 18.31
C LYS A 133 5.34 0.88 17.42
N ASP A 134 4.98 0.42 16.22
CA ASP A 134 5.95 -0.11 15.25
C ASP A 134 6.94 0.97 14.79
N HIS A 135 6.63 2.25 15.03
CA HIS A 135 7.42 3.41 14.67
C HIS A 135 8.08 4.12 15.87
N SER A 136 7.90 3.62 17.10
CA SER A 136 8.35 4.30 18.33
C SER A 136 9.86 4.57 18.35
N ASP A 137 10.68 3.61 17.94
CA ASP A 137 12.13 3.75 17.93
C ASP A 137 12.62 4.81 16.93
N GLN A 138 11.88 4.98 15.81
CA GLN A 138 12.23 5.94 14.76
C GLN A 138 11.89 7.38 15.13
N VAL A 139 11.04 7.60 16.13
CA VAL A 139 10.58 8.96 16.51
C VAL A 139 11.06 9.39 17.88
N LYS A 140 11.65 8.49 18.67
CA LYS A 140 12.04 8.72 20.06
C LYS A 140 12.91 9.98 20.24
N ASP A 141 13.91 10.16 19.39
CA ASP A 141 14.90 11.23 19.49
C ASP A 141 14.66 12.38 18.49
N LYS A 142 13.51 12.36 17.79
CA LYS A 142 13.18 13.39 16.79
C LYS A 142 12.55 14.62 17.42
N LEU A 143 12.90 15.78 16.85
CA LEU A 143 12.24 17.05 17.17
C LEU A 143 10.76 17.03 16.69
N PRO A 144 9.87 17.82 17.27
CA PRO A 144 8.45 17.84 16.89
C PRO A 144 8.22 18.07 15.39
N ALA A 145 9.03 18.93 14.75
CA ALA A 145 8.96 19.17 13.32
C ALA A 145 9.29 17.93 12.49
N GLU A 146 10.32 17.18 12.88
CA GLU A 146 10.75 15.95 12.21
C GLU A 146 9.75 14.80 12.42
N ARG A 147 9.08 14.76 13.57
CA ARG A 147 8.00 13.81 13.84
C ARG A 147 6.81 14.02 12.92
N ILE A 148 6.45 15.27 12.61
CA ILE A 148 5.39 15.60 11.66
C ILE A 148 5.76 15.11 10.25
N GLU A 149 6.99 15.37 9.79
CA GLU A 149 7.46 14.89 8.48
C GLU A 149 7.50 13.36 8.43
N TYR A 150 7.95 12.72 9.52
CA TYR A 150 7.93 11.27 9.64
C TYR A 150 6.50 10.72 9.58
N ALA A 151 5.55 11.33 10.29
CA ALA A 151 4.14 10.95 10.25
C ALA A 151 3.54 11.03 8.85
N VAL A 152 3.88 12.08 8.09
CA VAL A 152 3.50 12.22 6.67
C VAL A 152 4.06 11.05 5.84
N ASN A 153 5.33 10.68 6.06
CA ASN A 153 5.94 9.57 5.34
C ASN A 153 5.28 8.22 5.71
N VAL A 154 4.95 8.00 6.98
CA VAL A 154 4.19 6.80 7.42
C VAL A 154 2.85 6.72 6.70
N LEU A 155 2.08 7.82 6.63
CA LEU A 155 0.82 7.83 5.90
C LEU A 155 0.99 7.51 4.42
N LYS A 156 2.07 8.02 3.77
CA LYS A 156 2.38 7.70 2.37
C LYS A 156 2.72 6.22 2.18
N THR A 157 3.51 5.65 3.08
CA THR A 157 3.86 4.22 3.06
C THR A 157 2.62 3.34 3.20
N LEU A 158 1.64 3.79 3.99
CA LEU A 158 0.34 3.12 4.12
C LEU A 158 -0.58 3.33 2.89
N GLY A 159 -0.12 4.02 1.85
CA GLY A 159 -0.87 4.24 0.60
C GLY A 159 -1.70 5.52 0.59
N GLY A 160 -1.49 6.45 1.52
CA GLY A 160 -2.10 7.76 1.51
C GLY A 160 -1.40 8.72 0.53
N ASP A 161 -2.17 9.55 -0.16
CA ASP A 161 -1.66 10.71 -0.91
C ASP A 161 -1.82 11.94 -0.03
N VAL A 162 -0.77 12.27 0.72
CA VAL A 162 -0.77 13.34 1.73
C VAL A 162 0.40 14.29 1.52
N THR A 163 0.16 15.57 1.85
CA THR A 163 1.17 16.63 1.82
C THR A 163 1.14 17.42 3.11
N LEU A 164 2.29 17.97 3.50
CA LEU A 164 2.38 18.93 4.57
C LEU A 164 2.24 20.33 3.98
N GLN A 165 1.30 21.10 4.49
CA GLN A 165 1.11 22.51 4.15
C GLN A 165 1.40 23.38 5.39
N GLU A 166 2.05 24.49 5.18
CA GLU A 166 2.28 25.50 6.21
C GLU A 166 1.56 26.79 5.82
N SER A 167 0.68 27.26 6.69
CA SER A 167 -0.06 28.51 6.51
C SER A 167 -0.25 29.16 7.88
N ASP A 168 0.04 30.46 7.97
CA ASP A 168 -0.11 31.26 9.19
C ASP A 168 0.61 30.66 10.41
N GLY A 169 1.83 30.13 10.20
CA GLY A 169 2.61 29.48 11.25
C GLY A 169 2.02 28.17 11.77
N LYS A 170 0.98 27.65 11.12
CA LYS A 170 0.36 26.35 11.44
C LYS A 170 0.71 25.32 10.37
N ARG A 171 1.08 24.15 10.83
CA ARG A 171 1.32 22.99 9.94
C ARG A 171 0.05 22.16 9.86
N ARG A 172 -0.33 21.82 8.64
CA ARG A 172 -1.53 21.01 8.35
C ARG A 172 -1.16 19.86 7.41
N ILE A 173 -1.55 18.65 7.78
CA ILE A 173 -1.47 17.50 6.87
C ILE A 173 -2.74 17.51 6.02
N VAL A 174 -2.56 17.62 4.70
CA VAL A 174 -3.66 17.63 3.72
C VAL A 174 -3.57 16.37 2.88
N GLY A 175 -4.67 15.61 2.81
CA GLY A 175 -4.78 14.38 2.04
C GLY A 175 -5.65 14.58 0.80
N ASN A 176 -5.11 14.23 -0.37
CA ASN A 176 -5.87 14.06 -1.61
C ASN A 176 -6.40 12.63 -1.77
N GLY A 177 -5.84 11.68 -1.02
CA GLY A 177 -6.23 10.28 -0.98
C GLY A 177 -5.93 9.66 0.39
N CYS A 178 -6.90 8.94 0.94
CA CYS A 178 -6.75 8.23 2.21
C CYS A 178 -6.51 6.74 1.96
N ALA A 179 -5.53 6.15 2.66
CA ALA A 179 -5.29 4.70 2.63
C ALA A 179 -6.53 3.89 3.01
N LEU A 180 -7.41 4.47 3.83
CA LEU A 180 -8.66 3.86 4.30
C LEU A 180 -9.88 4.27 3.46
N SER A 181 -9.70 4.94 2.31
CA SER A 181 -10.81 5.47 1.49
C SER A 181 -11.85 4.41 1.10
N ALA A 182 -11.41 3.17 0.87
CA ALA A 182 -12.29 2.03 0.58
C ALA A 182 -13.25 1.70 1.73
N VAL A 183 -12.97 2.16 2.91
CA VAL A 183 -13.68 1.84 4.16
C VAL A 183 -14.45 3.05 4.69
N THR A 184 -13.81 4.23 4.68
CA THR A 184 -14.36 5.46 5.29
C THR A 184 -15.63 5.97 4.62
N ALA A 185 -15.90 5.56 3.38
CA ALA A 185 -17.16 5.87 2.70
C ALA A 185 -18.39 5.25 3.40
N HIS A 186 -18.23 4.13 4.11
CA HIS A 186 -19.29 3.39 4.80
C HIS A 186 -19.08 3.42 6.32
N HIS A 187 -17.86 3.62 6.77
CA HIS A 187 -17.42 3.62 8.15
C HIS A 187 -16.53 4.84 8.39
N PRO A 188 -17.10 6.06 8.47
CA PRO A 188 -16.31 7.28 8.67
C PRO A 188 -15.51 7.27 9.98
N GLU A 189 -15.97 6.52 10.98
CA GLU A 189 -15.26 6.29 12.24
C GLU A 189 -13.90 5.62 12.06
N ALA A 190 -13.61 4.95 10.93
CA ALA A 190 -12.31 4.39 10.63
C ALA A 190 -11.19 5.46 10.54
N CYS A 191 -11.54 6.73 10.34
CA CYS A 191 -10.60 7.85 10.42
C CYS A 191 -9.92 7.97 11.79
N LEU A 192 -10.55 7.45 12.85
CA LEU A 192 -9.96 7.43 14.20
C LEU A 192 -8.67 6.61 14.27
N ILE A 193 -8.47 5.66 13.37
CA ILE A 193 -7.20 4.91 13.26
C ILE A 193 -6.07 5.87 12.86
N ALA A 194 -6.26 6.64 11.80
CA ALA A 194 -5.25 7.59 11.31
C ALA A 194 -5.05 8.75 12.31
N GLU A 195 -6.12 9.24 12.93
CA GLU A 195 -6.03 10.28 13.97
C GLU A 195 -5.19 9.81 15.16
N ALA A 196 -5.44 8.60 15.68
CA ALA A 196 -4.70 8.06 16.80
C ALA A 196 -3.23 7.73 16.43
N LEU A 197 -2.99 7.21 15.23
CA LEU A 197 -1.64 6.98 14.71
C LEU A 197 -0.83 8.29 14.67
N LEU A 198 -1.40 9.33 14.07
CA LEU A 198 -0.75 10.64 13.97
C LEU A 198 -0.50 11.27 15.33
N SER A 199 -1.49 11.23 16.22
CA SER A 199 -1.36 11.77 17.58
C SER A 199 -0.24 11.10 18.36
N GLU A 200 -0.08 9.80 18.21
CA GLU A 200 0.96 9.04 18.93
C GLU A 200 2.37 9.30 18.35
N ILE A 201 2.50 9.46 17.03
CA ILE A 201 3.80 9.73 16.38
C ILE A 201 4.27 11.17 16.67
N VAL A 202 3.35 12.13 16.62
CA VAL A 202 3.69 13.55 16.74
C VAL A 202 3.86 13.95 18.21
N GLY A 203 3.09 13.40 19.14
CA GLY A 203 3.11 13.68 20.57
C GLY A 203 2.04 14.67 20.99
#